data_71cd56cbbcd3cca7864972df9c64f9fe
#
_entry.id   71cd56cbbcd3cca7864972df9c64f9fe
#
_cell.length_a   1.000
_cell.length_b   1.000
_cell.length_c   1.000
_cell.angle_alpha   90.00
_cell.angle_beta   90.00
_cell.angle_gamma   90.00
#
_symmetry.space_group_name_H-M   'P 1'
#
loop_
_entity.id
_entity.type
_entity.pdbx_description
1 polymer ?
#
loop_
_entity_poly.entity_id
_entity_poly.type
_entity_poly.pdbx_seq_one_letter_code
_entity_poly.pdbx_strand_id
1 'polypeptide(L)'
;RDTLLINLEKATTCTDPDEKQALLNIVVVGGGATGVEVSGALSEMKRFVLPKDYPDLGNFHMNIYLIEGSSKLLGAMSPEASSNAKRFLEDMGVNIILQKRVVDYKDGDVFLDDGQTIPTRTLLWVSGVKAVHFDHIEGELLTRGERIIVNECNQVKGLSNIFAIGDVCWMAEPDYPNGHPQVAQVAIQQGELLAENLQRIEALKK
;
A
#
# COMPACT_ATOMS: atom_id res chain seq x y z
N ARG A 1 5.36 13.84 -2.16
CA ARG A 1 4.63 14.90 -2.88
C ARG A 1 5.62 15.82 -3.60
N ASP A 2 6.55 16.40 -2.88
CA ASP A 2 7.46 17.43 -3.43
C ASP A 2 8.33 16.88 -4.57
N THR A 3 8.88 15.68 -4.44
CA THR A 3 9.64 15.01 -5.51
C THR A 3 8.82 14.88 -6.80
N LEU A 4 7.56 14.50 -6.71
CA LEU A 4 6.69 14.36 -7.87
C LEU A 4 6.47 15.72 -8.58
N LEU A 5 6.16 16.77 -7.82
CA LEU A 5 5.97 18.11 -8.37
C LEU A 5 7.25 18.65 -9.02
N ILE A 6 8.39 18.48 -8.34
CA ILE A 6 9.71 18.86 -8.89
C ILE A 6 10.00 18.13 -10.21
N ASN A 7 9.66 16.84 -10.30
CA ASN A 7 9.88 16.08 -11.52
C ASN A 7 8.94 16.52 -12.66
N LEU A 8 7.71 16.90 -12.37
CA LEU A 8 6.79 17.48 -13.36
C LEU A 8 7.32 18.84 -13.88
N GLU A 9 7.78 19.71 -12.98
CA GLU A 9 8.41 20.99 -13.36
C GLU A 9 9.64 20.77 -14.24
N LYS A 10 10.52 19.85 -13.87
CA LYS A 10 11.70 19.50 -14.67
C LYS A 10 11.30 18.96 -16.04
N ALA A 11 10.25 18.15 -16.12
CA ALA A 11 9.80 17.59 -17.39
C ALA A 11 9.32 18.65 -18.38
N THR A 12 8.80 19.80 -17.92
CA THR A 12 8.38 20.90 -18.83
C THR A 12 9.56 21.51 -19.59
N THR A 13 10.73 21.58 -18.97
CA THR A 13 11.94 22.20 -19.51
C THR A 13 12.96 21.20 -20.06
N CYS A 14 12.76 19.90 -19.83
CA CYS A 14 13.66 18.85 -20.30
C CYS A 14 13.59 18.69 -21.81
N THR A 15 14.75 18.73 -22.47
CA THR A 15 14.88 18.59 -23.94
C THR A 15 15.22 17.18 -24.38
N ASP A 16 15.78 16.34 -23.48
CA ASP A 16 16.04 14.93 -23.73
C ASP A 16 14.74 14.11 -23.59
N PRO A 17 14.28 13.47 -24.68
CA PRO A 17 13.03 12.72 -24.66
C PRO A 17 13.01 11.55 -23.65
N ASP A 18 14.13 10.85 -23.49
CA ASP A 18 14.23 9.67 -22.61
C ASP A 18 14.20 10.12 -21.15
N GLU A 19 14.96 11.15 -20.79
CA GLU A 19 14.92 11.74 -19.47
C GLU A 19 13.55 12.35 -19.16
N LYS A 20 12.95 13.06 -20.12
CA LYS A 20 11.60 13.62 -19.97
C LYS A 20 10.58 12.53 -19.66
N GLN A 21 10.63 11.39 -20.37
CA GLN A 21 9.74 10.27 -20.11
C GLN A 21 10.02 9.63 -18.73
N ALA A 22 11.29 9.49 -18.34
CA ALA A 22 11.66 8.98 -17.03
C ALA A 22 11.16 9.86 -15.87
N LEU A 23 11.15 11.19 -16.05
CA LEU A 23 10.56 12.15 -15.11
C LEU A 23 9.03 11.99 -14.97
N LEU A 24 8.36 11.56 -16.05
CA LEU A 24 6.91 11.37 -16.11
C LEU A 24 6.46 9.93 -15.79
N ASN A 25 7.39 8.98 -15.70
CA ASN A 25 7.10 7.63 -15.24
C ASN A 25 7.06 7.60 -13.70
N ILE A 26 5.98 7.07 -13.15
CA ILE A 26 5.82 6.84 -11.71
C ILE A 26 5.67 5.35 -11.47
N VAL A 27 6.51 4.81 -10.60
CA VAL A 27 6.45 3.41 -10.21
C VAL A 27 5.97 3.30 -8.77
N VAL A 28 4.88 2.54 -8.57
CA VAL A 28 4.32 2.21 -7.26
C VAL A 28 4.58 0.73 -7.01
N VAL A 29 5.26 0.40 -5.91
CA VAL A 29 5.61 -0.97 -5.53
C VAL A 29 4.75 -1.45 -4.37
N GLY A 30 3.92 -2.44 -4.64
CA GLY A 30 2.98 -3.04 -3.69
C GLY A 30 1.52 -2.83 -4.07
N GLY A 31 0.82 -3.93 -4.39
CA GLY A 31 -0.59 -3.97 -4.80
C GLY A 31 -1.57 -4.12 -3.64
N GLY A 32 -1.19 -3.75 -2.42
CA GLY A 32 -2.10 -3.65 -1.27
C GLY A 32 -3.01 -2.42 -1.35
N ALA A 33 -3.80 -2.16 -0.29
CA ALA A 33 -4.75 -1.04 -0.25
C ALA A 33 -4.08 0.30 -0.57
N THR A 34 -2.96 0.62 0.07
CA THR A 34 -2.22 1.86 -0.15
C THR A 34 -1.76 2.02 -1.60
N GLY A 35 -1.22 0.96 -2.23
CA GLY A 35 -0.77 1.02 -3.62
C GLY A 35 -1.91 1.25 -4.61
N VAL A 36 -3.04 0.60 -4.38
CA VAL A 36 -4.27 0.77 -5.17
C VAL A 36 -4.79 2.20 -5.05
N GLU A 37 -4.92 2.73 -3.82
CA GLU A 37 -5.39 4.10 -3.56
C GLU A 37 -4.46 5.16 -4.15
N VAL A 38 -3.15 5.03 -3.96
CA VAL A 38 -2.16 5.96 -4.51
C VAL A 38 -2.16 5.94 -6.03
N SER A 39 -2.24 4.75 -6.65
CA SER A 39 -2.29 4.63 -8.11
C SER A 39 -3.55 5.25 -8.69
N GLY A 40 -4.69 5.10 -8.01
CA GLY A 40 -5.95 5.76 -8.37
C GLY A 40 -5.84 7.28 -8.28
N ALA A 41 -5.34 7.82 -7.17
CA ALA A 41 -5.15 9.26 -6.97
C ALA A 41 -4.19 9.87 -8.01
N LEU A 42 -3.10 9.17 -8.35
CA LEU A 42 -2.18 9.59 -9.40
C LEU A 42 -2.86 9.62 -10.78
N SER A 43 -3.73 8.67 -11.06
CA SER A 43 -4.49 8.62 -12.32
C SER A 43 -5.51 9.76 -12.41
N GLU A 44 -6.17 10.10 -11.33
CA GLU A 44 -7.03 11.29 -11.28
C GLU A 44 -6.23 12.58 -11.48
N MET A 45 -5.06 12.70 -10.87
CA MET A 45 -4.15 13.82 -11.09
C MET A 45 -3.73 13.91 -12.57
N LYS A 46 -3.34 12.78 -13.18
CA LYS A 46 -3.02 12.69 -14.61
C LYS A 46 -4.17 13.19 -15.49
N ARG A 47 -5.40 12.83 -15.15
CA ARG A 47 -6.59 13.15 -15.95
C ARG A 47 -7.09 14.58 -15.79
N PHE A 48 -7.07 15.09 -14.55
CA PHE A 48 -7.79 16.32 -14.22
C PHE A 48 -6.88 17.52 -13.90
N VAL A 49 -5.65 17.27 -13.47
CA VAL A 49 -4.70 18.30 -13.04
C VAL A 49 -3.66 18.58 -14.12
N LEU A 50 -2.94 17.55 -14.58
CA LEU A 50 -1.85 17.72 -15.53
C LEU A 50 -2.23 18.52 -16.78
N PRO A 51 -3.34 18.27 -17.47
CA PRO A 51 -3.67 19.01 -18.69
C PRO A 51 -3.89 20.52 -18.47
N LYS A 52 -4.24 20.91 -17.23
CA LYS A 52 -4.48 22.30 -16.88
C LYS A 52 -3.21 23.01 -16.42
N ASP A 53 -2.44 22.34 -15.57
CA ASP A 53 -1.31 22.95 -14.88
C ASP A 53 0.01 22.79 -15.67
N TYR A 54 0.08 21.78 -16.56
CA TYR A 54 1.27 21.44 -17.35
C TYR A 54 0.96 21.24 -18.84
N PRO A 55 0.34 22.21 -19.53
CA PRO A 55 -0.02 22.08 -20.95
C PRO A 55 1.19 21.88 -21.88
N ASP A 56 2.38 22.34 -21.46
CA ASP A 56 3.63 22.27 -22.23
C ASP A 56 4.27 20.88 -22.28
N LEU A 57 3.70 19.89 -21.58
CA LEU A 57 4.18 18.50 -21.69
C LEU A 57 3.91 17.90 -23.08
N GLY A 58 2.99 18.47 -23.87
CA GLY A 58 2.74 18.09 -25.25
C GLY A 58 2.30 16.64 -25.43
N ASN A 59 3.04 15.87 -26.27
CA ASN A 59 2.74 14.47 -26.54
C ASN A 59 3.28 13.51 -25.49
N PHE A 60 3.99 13.98 -24.47
CA PHE A 60 4.48 13.15 -23.38
C PHE A 60 3.36 12.87 -22.37
N HIS A 61 3.30 11.65 -21.90
CA HIS A 61 2.25 11.22 -20.98
C HIS A 61 2.86 10.67 -19.69
N MET A 62 2.26 11.08 -18.57
CA MET A 62 2.54 10.47 -17.29
C MET A 62 2.11 8.98 -17.32
N ASN A 63 3.06 8.06 -17.12
CA ASN A 63 2.78 6.65 -16.98
C ASN A 63 2.84 6.25 -15.51
N ILE A 64 1.84 5.50 -15.08
CA ILE A 64 1.77 4.97 -13.72
C ILE A 64 1.89 3.45 -13.82
N TYR A 65 2.88 2.89 -13.14
CA TYR A 65 3.13 1.46 -13.05
C TYR A 65 2.84 1.01 -11.62
N LEU A 66 1.94 0.04 -11.45
CA LEU A 66 1.69 -0.62 -10.17
C LEU A 66 2.26 -2.04 -10.24
N ILE A 67 3.31 -2.29 -9.47
CA ILE A 67 4.04 -3.56 -9.47
C ILE A 67 3.70 -4.34 -8.21
N GLU A 68 3.25 -5.59 -8.38
CA GLU A 68 2.86 -6.49 -7.29
C GLU A 68 3.47 -7.90 -7.48
N GLY A 69 4.13 -8.40 -6.43
CA GLY A 69 4.78 -9.71 -6.43
C GLY A 69 3.81 -10.89 -6.44
N SER A 70 2.59 -10.71 -5.99
CA SER A 70 1.55 -11.74 -6.00
C SER A 70 0.77 -11.76 -7.33
N SER A 71 -0.09 -12.78 -7.49
CA SER A 71 -0.90 -12.94 -8.71
C SER A 71 -2.13 -12.02 -8.75
N LYS A 72 -2.40 -11.23 -7.69
CA LYS A 72 -3.58 -10.36 -7.60
C LYS A 72 -3.31 -9.13 -6.74
N LEU A 73 -4.01 -8.04 -7.02
CA LEU A 73 -4.09 -6.89 -6.13
C LEU A 73 -4.93 -7.22 -4.89
N LEU A 74 -4.77 -6.43 -3.82
CA LEU A 74 -5.55 -6.55 -2.59
C LEU A 74 -5.59 -7.99 -2.06
N GLY A 75 -4.43 -8.62 -1.94
CA GLY A 75 -4.28 -10.05 -1.62
C GLY A 75 -5.08 -10.54 -0.42
N ALA A 76 -5.32 -9.68 0.58
CA ALA A 76 -6.09 -9.98 1.79
C ALA A 76 -7.61 -9.77 1.63
N MET A 77 -8.07 -9.29 0.47
CA MET A 77 -9.49 -9.05 0.19
C MET A 77 -10.11 -10.14 -0.68
N SER A 78 -11.44 -10.08 -0.86
CA SER A 78 -12.18 -11.03 -1.67
C SER A 78 -11.68 -11.06 -3.13
N PRO A 79 -11.82 -12.19 -3.84
CA PRO A 79 -11.47 -12.28 -5.27
C PRO A 79 -12.21 -11.24 -6.13
N GLU A 80 -13.45 -10.93 -5.77
CA GLU A 80 -14.25 -9.93 -6.46
C GLU A 80 -13.68 -8.52 -6.27
N ALA A 81 -13.33 -8.14 -5.04
CA ALA A 81 -12.70 -6.85 -4.73
C ALA A 81 -11.37 -6.69 -5.49
N SER A 82 -10.55 -7.75 -5.50
CA SER A 82 -9.29 -7.79 -6.24
C SER A 82 -9.48 -7.58 -7.75
N SER A 83 -10.43 -8.31 -8.35
CA SER A 83 -10.74 -8.22 -9.79
C SER A 83 -11.28 -6.84 -10.17
N ASN A 84 -12.18 -6.28 -9.36
CA ASN A 84 -12.74 -4.96 -9.59
C ASN A 84 -11.68 -3.87 -9.48
N ALA A 85 -10.81 -3.92 -8.44
CA ALA A 85 -9.73 -2.97 -8.27
C ALA A 85 -8.78 -2.97 -9.48
N LYS A 86 -8.41 -4.17 -9.97
CA LYS A 86 -7.56 -4.31 -11.16
C LYS A 86 -8.22 -3.65 -12.37
N ARG A 87 -9.46 -4.02 -12.67
CA ARG A 87 -10.21 -3.46 -13.81
C ARG A 87 -10.32 -1.94 -13.76
N PHE A 88 -10.72 -1.38 -12.60
CA PHE A 88 -10.86 0.06 -12.46
C PHE A 88 -9.54 0.81 -12.65
N LEU A 89 -8.45 0.30 -12.12
CA LEU A 89 -7.14 0.93 -12.31
C LEU A 89 -6.67 0.84 -13.78
N GLU A 90 -6.91 -0.29 -14.45
CA GLU A 90 -6.62 -0.45 -15.89
C GLU A 90 -7.45 0.54 -16.73
N ASP A 91 -8.76 0.67 -16.44
CA ASP A 91 -9.66 1.64 -17.09
C ASP A 91 -9.22 3.10 -16.85
N MET A 92 -8.56 3.38 -15.72
CA MET A 92 -7.96 4.67 -15.40
C MET A 92 -6.58 4.86 -16.04
N GLY A 93 -6.04 3.89 -16.76
CA GLY A 93 -4.77 3.95 -17.47
C GLY A 93 -3.53 3.69 -16.59
N VAL A 94 -3.68 2.90 -15.53
CA VAL A 94 -2.57 2.36 -14.74
C VAL A 94 -2.04 1.08 -15.39
N ASN A 95 -0.73 0.98 -15.56
CA ASN A 95 -0.05 -0.22 -16.03
C ASN A 95 0.18 -1.16 -14.84
N ILE A 96 -0.60 -2.23 -14.75
CA ILE A 96 -0.50 -3.21 -13.65
C ILE A 96 0.41 -4.35 -14.05
N ILE A 97 1.45 -4.58 -13.25
CA ILE A 97 2.44 -5.66 -13.44
C ILE A 97 2.34 -6.60 -12.23
N LEU A 98 1.72 -7.76 -12.42
CA LEU A 98 1.56 -8.80 -11.40
C LEU A 98 2.66 -9.86 -11.53
N GLN A 99 2.88 -10.61 -10.43
CA GLN A 99 3.86 -11.70 -10.36
C GLN A 99 5.28 -11.25 -10.70
N LYS A 100 5.59 -9.97 -10.42
CA LYS A 100 6.91 -9.40 -10.60
C LYS A 100 7.33 -8.66 -9.35
N ARG A 101 8.62 -8.74 -9.04
CA ARG A 101 9.22 -8.07 -7.89
C ARG A 101 10.25 -7.06 -8.36
N VAL A 102 10.22 -5.90 -7.73
CA VAL A 102 11.33 -4.96 -7.85
C VAL A 102 12.49 -5.51 -7.03
N VAL A 103 13.63 -5.70 -7.68
CA VAL A 103 14.86 -6.23 -7.07
C VAL A 103 15.86 -5.14 -6.77
N ASP A 104 15.84 -4.04 -7.51
CA ASP A 104 16.73 -2.89 -7.26
C ASP A 104 16.12 -1.60 -7.82
N TYR A 105 16.59 -0.47 -7.29
CA TYR A 105 16.39 0.87 -7.86
C TYR A 105 17.73 1.60 -7.84
N LYS A 106 18.30 1.80 -8.99
CA LYS A 106 19.61 2.40 -9.13
C LYS A 106 19.67 3.32 -10.35
N ASP A 107 20.35 4.46 -10.18
CA ASP A 107 20.59 5.46 -11.24
C ASP A 107 19.31 5.96 -11.96
N GLY A 108 18.17 5.86 -11.27
CA GLY A 108 16.87 6.27 -11.82
C GLY A 108 16.16 5.18 -12.62
N ASP A 109 16.59 3.92 -12.49
CA ASP A 109 15.97 2.76 -13.10
C ASP A 109 15.47 1.77 -12.05
N VAL A 110 14.25 1.29 -12.22
CA VAL A 110 13.66 0.19 -11.46
C VAL A 110 13.93 -1.11 -12.18
N PHE A 111 14.55 -2.07 -11.50
CA PHE A 111 14.87 -3.40 -12.03
C PHE A 111 13.90 -4.43 -11.48
N LEU A 112 13.32 -5.25 -12.39
CA LEU A 112 12.43 -6.36 -12.04
C LEU A 112 13.16 -7.70 -12.04
N ASP A 113 12.60 -8.67 -11.34
CA ASP A 113 13.15 -10.03 -11.20
C ASP A 113 13.19 -10.85 -12.49
N ASP A 114 12.54 -10.40 -13.57
CA ASP A 114 12.61 -10.98 -14.91
C ASP A 114 13.60 -10.29 -15.86
N GLY A 115 14.34 -9.29 -15.35
CA GLY A 115 15.30 -8.50 -16.11
C GLY A 115 14.71 -7.28 -16.82
N GLN A 116 13.40 -7.04 -16.72
CA GLN A 116 12.79 -5.81 -17.23
C GLN A 116 13.27 -4.61 -16.42
N THR A 117 13.48 -3.48 -17.10
CA THR A 117 13.86 -2.21 -16.50
C THR A 117 12.82 -1.13 -16.83
N ILE A 118 12.47 -0.30 -15.85
CA ILE A 118 11.56 0.83 -16.01
C ILE A 118 12.27 2.11 -15.57
N PRO A 119 12.65 3.00 -16.49
CA PRO A 119 13.22 4.30 -16.15
C PRO A 119 12.19 5.16 -15.42
N THR A 120 12.55 5.66 -14.24
CA THR A 120 11.67 6.55 -13.46
C THR A 120 12.48 7.44 -12.52
N ARG A 121 11.99 8.64 -12.25
CA ARG A 121 12.51 9.56 -11.22
C ARG A 121 11.60 9.62 -10.00
N THR A 122 10.51 8.83 -10.02
CA THR A 122 9.52 8.77 -8.93
C THR A 122 9.17 7.32 -8.59
N LEU A 123 9.81 6.78 -7.57
CA LEU A 123 9.52 5.47 -7.00
C LEU A 123 8.78 5.63 -5.67
N LEU A 124 7.60 5.03 -5.56
CA LEU A 124 6.79 4.98 -4.34
C LEU A 124 6.78 3.53 -3.82
N TRP A 125 7.54 3.29 -2.76
CA TRP A 125 7.60 1.98 -2.13
C TRP A 125 6.55 1.89 -1.02
N VAL A 126 5.47 1.16 -1.26
CA VAL A 126 4.33 1.01 -0.34
C VAL A 126 4.10 -0.45 0.07
N SER A 127 5.11 -1.29 -0.17
CA SER A 127 5.11 -2.73 0.16
C SER A 127 5.97 -3.01 1.38
N GLY A 128 5.68 -4.11 2.08
CA GLY A 128 6.54 -4.60 3.15
C GLY A 128 6.44 -3.80 4.45
N VAL A 129 5.27 -3.26 4.76
CA VAL A 129 5.01 -2.63 6.07
C VAL A 129 5.12 -3.69 7.16
N LYS A 130 5.94 -3.41 8.18
CA LYS A 130 6.04 -4.18 9.41
C LYS A 130 5.39 -3.42 10.55
N ALA A 131 4.87 -4.15 11.53
CA ALA A 131 4.41 -3.54 12.77
C ALA A 131 5.59 -2.94 13.54
N VAL A 132 5.30 -1.92 14.36
CA VAL A 132 6.30 -1.35 15.26
C VAL A 132 6.66 -2.39 16.31
N HIS A 133 7.96 -2.53 16.58
CA HIS A 133 8.45 -3.39 17.65
C HIS A 133 8.10 -2.81 19.02
N PHE A 134 7.63 -3.68 19.92
CA PHE A 134 7.36 -3.34 21.32
C PHE A 134 8.25 -4.18 22.21
N ASP A 135 8.98 -3.53 23.11
CA ASP A 135 9.80 -4.22 24.11
C ASP A 135 8.98 -5.21 24.92
N HIS A 136 9.51 -6.37 25.20
CA HIS A 136 8.88 -7.45 25.97
C HIS A 136 7.69 -8.16 25.30
N ILE A 137 7.38 -7.85 24.03
CA ILE A 137 6.44 -8.62 23.21
C ILE A 137 7.24 -9.31 22.10
N GLU A 138 7.57 -10.58 22.30
CA GLU A 138 8.52 -11.31 21.47
C GLU A 138 8.07 -12.75 21.17
N GLY A 139 8.74 -13.41 20.26
CA GLY A 139 8.62 -14.82 19.98
C GLY A 139 7.23 -15.23 19.51
N GLU A 140 6.57 -16.14 20.24
CA GLU A 140 5.27 -16.71 19.90
C GLU A 140 4.10 -15.70 19.92
N LEU A 141 4.33 -14.51 20.45
CA LEU A 141 3.33 -13.44 20.46
C LEU A 141 3.28 -12.65 19.15
N LEU A 142 4.23 -12.88 18.26
CA LEU A 142 4.38 -12.14 16.99
C LEU A 142 4.24 -13.06 15.77
N THR A 143 3.69 -12.50 14.69
CA THR A 143 3.75 -13.10 13.36
C THR A 143 5.09 -12.80 12.67
N ARG A 144 5.32 -13.38 11.45
CA ARG A 144 6.47 -13.04 10.60
C ARG A 144 6.55 -11.53 10.24
N GLY A 145 5.40 -10.82 10.21
CA GLY A 145 5.32 -9.37 9.96
C GLY A 145 5.41 -8.52 11.23
N GLU A 146 5.83 -9.12 12.35
CA GLU A 146 5.94 -8.48 13.67
C GLU A 146 4.59 -7.98 14.24
N ARG A 147 3.47 -8.43 13.67
CA ARG A 147 2.13 -8.13 14.20
C ARG A 147 1.85 -8.96 15.43
N ILE A 148 1.25 -8.33 16.44
CA ILE A 148 0.95 -8.93 17.74
C ILE A 148 -0.29 -9.84 17.61
N ILE A 149 -0.16 -11.11 18.02
CA ILE A 149 -1.22 -12.10 17.97
C ILE A 149 -2.22 -11.84 19.10
N VAL A 150 -3.50 -11.66 18.73
CA VAL A 150 -4.60 -11.41 19.67
C VAL A 150 -5.74 -12.41 19.49
N ASN A 151 -6.60 -12.51 20.50
CA ASN A 151 -7.87 -13.22 20.42
C ASN A 151 -8.98 -12.29 19.83
N GLU A 152 -10.21 -12.82 19.75
CA GLU A 152 -11.41 -12.13 19.25
C GLU A 152 -11.82 -10.87 20.05
N CYS A 153 -11.25 -10.66 21.22
CA CYS A 153 -11.43 -9.48 22.04
C CYS A 153 -10.27 -8.49 21.96
N ASN A 154 -9.40 -8.62 20.97
CA ASN A 154 -8.16 -7.83 20.80
C ASN A 154 -7.15 -7.98 21.93
N GLN A 155 -7.31 -8.96 22.83
CA GLN A 155 -6.39 -9.22 23.93
C GLN A 155 -5.18 -10.02 23.44
N VAL A 156 -3.99 -9.63 23.85
CA VAL A 156 -2.74 -10.32 23.50
C VAL A 156 -2.73 -11.70 24.15
N LYS A 157 -2.38 -12.71 23.37
CA LYS A 157 -2.35 -14.11 23.81
C LYS A 157 -1.49 -14.27 25.06
N GLY A 158 -2.10 -14.80 26.13
CA GLY A 158 -1.40 -15.06 27.41
C GLY A 158 -1.21 -13.82 28.31
N LEU A 159 -1.64 -12.63 27.90
CA LEU A 159 -1.54 -11.40 28.68
C LEU A 159 -2.94 -10.82 28.95
N SER A 160 -3.34 -10.77 30.22
CA SER A 160 -4.73 -10.41 30.60
C SER A 160 -5.03 -8.90 30.56
N ASN A 161 -4.03 -8.07 30.49
CA ASN A 161 -4.14 -6.60 30.59
C ASN A 161 -3.53 -5.85 29.40
N ILE A 162 -3.14 -6.56 28.35
CA ILE A 162 -2.57 -5.97 27.14
C ILE A 162 -3.47 -6.29 25.95
N PHE A 163 -3.76 -5.27 25.16
CA PHE A 163 -4.60 -5.34 23.98
C PHE A 163 -3.87 -4.70 22.80
N ALA A 164 -4.10 -5.21 21.58
CA ALA A 164 -3.58 -4.61 20.37
C ALA A 164 -4.67 -4.51 19.32
N ILE A 165 -4.72 -3.38 18.61
CA ILE A 165 -5.71 -3.06 17.57
C ILE A 165 -5.04 -2.46 16.33
N GLY A 166 -5.73 -2.46 15.20
CA GLY A 166 -5.26 -1.86 13.95
C GLY A 166 -4.08 -2.63 13.34
N ASP A 167 -3.20 -1.90 12.68
CA ASP A 167 -2.13 -2.47 11.84
C ASP A 167 -1.11 -3.31 12.61
N VAL A 168 -0.93 -3.05 13.90
CA VAL A 168 -0.02 -3.81 14.77
C VAL A 168 -0.62 -5.14 15.24
N CYS A 169 -1.92 -5.33 15.10
CA CYS A 169 -2.68 -6.48 15.58
C CYS A 169 -2.80 -7.55 14.49
N TRP A 170 -2.69 -8.83 14.87
CA TRP A 170 -3.01 -9.98 14.03
C TRP A 170 -4.08 -10.82 14.72
N MET A 171 -5.30 -10.70 14.24
CA MET A 171 -6.46 -11.48 14.66
C MET A 171 -6.83 -12.43 13.54
N ALA A 172 -6.74 -13.74 13.78
CA ALA A 172 -7.16 -14.75 12.82
C ALA A 172 -8.56 -15.23 13.16
N GLU A 173 -9.40 -15.33 12.13
CA GLU A 173 -10.76 -15.86 12.19
C GLU A 173 -10.98 -16.83 11.00
N PRO A 174 -12.04 -17.66 11.01
CA PRO A 174 -12.31 -18.60 9.92
C PRO A 174 -12.33 -17.93 8.53
N ASP A 175 -12.90 -16.73 8.42
CA ASP A 175 -12.98 -15.96 7.17
C ASP A 175 -11.68 -15.20 6.87
N TYR A 176 -10.82 -14.99 7.87
CA TYR A 176 -9.54 -14.30 7.77
C TYR A 176 -8.39 -15.11 8.40
N PRO A 177 -8.07 -16.31 7.87
CA PRO A 177 -7.07 -17.21 8.47
C PRO A 177 -5.64 -16.63 8.48
N ASN A 178 -5.38 -15.63 7.63
CA ASN A 178 -4.11 -14.90 7.56
C ASN A 178 -4.15 -13.55 8.30
N GLY A 179 -5.13 -13.38 9.19
CA GLY A 179 -5.39 -12.13 9.91
C GLY A 179 -6.14 -11.09 9.08
N HIS A 180 -6.83 -10.18 9.77
CA HIS A 180 -7.53 -9.08 9.13
C HIS A 180 -6.58 -8.18 8.33
N PRO A 181 -7.06 -7.57 7.22
CA PRO A 181 -6.27 -6.62 6.44
C PRO A 181 -5.92 -5.36 7.24
N GLN A 182 -4.75 -4.80 6.95
CA GLN A 182 -4.28 -3.55 7.55
C GLN A 182 -4.92 -2.36 6.82
N VAL A 183 -6.14 -2.00 7.24
CA VAL A 183 -6.94 -0.90 6.68
C VAL A 183 -7.67 -0.16 7.79
N ALA A 184 -7.94 1.13 7.57
CA ALA A 184 -8.55 2.01 8.56
C ALA A 184 -9.88 1.48 9.11
N GLN A 185 -10.72 0.87 8.28
CA GLN A 185 -12.02 0.32 8.69
C GLN A 185 -11.89 -0.78 9.73
N VAL A 186 -10.90 -1.66 9.59
CA VAL A 186 -10.62 -2.71 10.59
C VAL A 186 -10.15 -2.09 11.89
N ALA A 187 -9.23 -1.12 11.83
CA ALA A 187 -8.72 -0.43 13.02
C ALA A 187 -9.84 0.28 13.80
N ILE A 188 -10.77 0.94 13.10
CA ILE A 188 -11.92 1.62 13.71
C ILE A 188 -12.83 0.61 14.42
N GLN A 189 -13.23 -0.47 13.74
CA GLN A 189 -14.11 -1.50 14.31
C GLN A 189 -13.47 -2.20 15.51
N GLN A 190 -12.18 -2.49 15.46
CA GLN A 190 -11.45 -3.05 16.59
C GLN A 190 -11.37 -2.08 17.76
N GLY A 191 -11.21 -0.79 17.52
CA GLY A 191 -11.20 0.25 18.53
C GLY A 191 -12.56 0.39 19.24
N GLU A 192 -13.66 0.37 18.47
CA GLU A 192 -15.03 0.40 19.00
C GLU A 192 -15.32 -0.84 19.85
N LEU A 193 -15.02 -2.04 19.34
CA LEU A 193 -15.19 -3.30 20.05
C LEU A 193 -14.40 -3.32 21.37
N LEU A 194 -13.13 -2.90 21.33
CA LEU A 194 -12.28 -2.85 22.52
C LEU A 194 -12.84 -1.89 23.57
N ALA A 195 -13.30 -0.70 23.15
CA ALA A 195 -13.89 0.28 24.05
C ALA A 195 -15.14 -0.28 24.78
N GLU A 196 -16.04 -0.95 24.04
CA GLU A 196 -17.20 -1.62 24.62
C GLU A 196 -16.81 -2.73 25.61
N ASN A 197 -15.84 -3.56 25.25
CA ASN A 197 -15.38 -4.65 26.10
C ASN A 197 -14.74 -4.13 27.39
N LEU A 198 -13.94 -3.07 27.33
CA LEU A 198 -13.35 -2.45 28.51
C LEU A 198 -14.41 -1.85 29.43
N GLN A 199 -15.45 -1.21 28.89
CA GLN A 199 -16.58 -0.71 29.67
C GLN A 199 -17.33 -1.84 30.40
N ARG A 200 -17.55 -2.98 29.72
CA ARG A 200 -18.19 -4.17 30.34
C ARG A 200 -17.34 -4.75 31.46
N ILE A 201 -16.02 -4.88 31.25
CA ILE A 201 -15.08 -5.34 32.28
C ILE A 201 -15.11 -4.43 33.51
N GLU A 202 -15.15 -3.13 33.32
CA GLU A 202 -15.19 -2.14 34.41
C GLU A 202 -16.52 -2.17 35.19
N ALA A 203 -17.62 -2.37 34.49
CA ALA A 203 -18.94 -2.52 35.13
C ALA A 203 -19.05 -3.79 35.98
N LEU A 204 -18.33 -4.87 35.63
CA LEU A 204 -18.32 -6.13 36.40
C LEU A 204 -17.45 -6.06 37.66
N LYS A 205 -16.59 -5.04 37.81
CA LYS A 205 -15.76 -4.85 39.01
C LYS A 205 -16.46 -4.07 40.11
N LYS A 206 -17.64 -3.51 39.83
CA LYS A 206 -18.51 -2.76 40.80
C LYS A 206 -19.56 -3.68 41.36
#